data_5fb93e897cd23f37a88b67b867fc685f
#
_entry.id   5fb93e897cd23f37a88b67b867fc685f
#
_cell.length_a   1.000
_cell.length_b   1.000
_cell.length_c   1.000
_cell.angle_alpha   90.00
_cell.angle_beta   90.00
_cell.angle_gamma   90.00
#
_symmetry.space_group_name_H-M   'P 1'
#
loop_
_entity.id
_entity.type
_entity.pdbx_description
1 polymer ?
#
loop_
_entity_poly.entity_id
_entity_poly.type
_entity_poly.pdbx_seq_one_letter_code
_entity_poly.pdbx_strand_id
1 'polypeptide(L)'
;FKQKTAYEIVDCDWSSDVCSSDLKYYNYDIRTIHDYTVFGKFDVIFHLVAIARIQPSFQNPEDYFTTNANATLKLAKCCSDNNIPLIYAGSSSHHSGKFKNPYTFSKDVGEEVVKLFEMHYGLKATIARFYNVYGPHHLKEGGYCTLIGTWEKRIENNESLIIYGDGTKRRDFTHVQDIVDALILILQKNAWGHIFELGRGKNYSIRDIANMFGKLISYKEDKPGEAEITLCTDTAARDVLGWEPKLNIEDYINNYLNGKDNIRTTE
;
A
#
# COMPACT_ATOMS: atom_id res chain seq x y z
N PHE A 1 -16.99 9.90 -18.02
CA PHE A 1 -15.87 9.03 -17.60
C PHE A 1 -16.27 8.43 -16.26
N LYS A 2 -16.74 7.18 -16.23
CA LYS A 2 -16.89 6.43 -15.01
C LYS A 2 -15.50 6.00 -14.58
N GLN A 3 -14.92 6.69 -13.61
CA GLN A 3 -13.73 6.25 -12.92
C GLN A 3 -14.15 5.00 -12.14
N LYS A 4 -13.77 3.81 -12.62
CA LYS A 4 -13.84 2.60 -11.82
C LYS A 4 -12.86 2.80 -10.67
N THR A 5 -13.35 3.08 -9.50
CA THR A 5 -12.57 3.01 -8.26
C THR A 5 -12.16 1.55 -8.14
N ALA A 6 -10.86 1.32 -8.28
CA ALA A 6 -10.26 0.01 -8.34
C ALA A 6 -10.56 -0.76 -7.07
N TYR A 7 -11.40 -1.75 -7.17
CA TYR A 7 -11.38 -3.07 -6.53
C TYR A 7 -12.51 -3.88 -7.16
N GLU A 8 -12.44 -4.07 -8.49
CA GLU A 8 -12.91 -5.35 -9.01
C GLU A 8 -11.78 -6.33 -8.69
N ILE A 9 -11.95 -7.12 -7.65
CA ILE A 9 -11.30 -8.43 -7.56
C ILE A 9 -12.00 -9.25 -8.63
N VAL A 10 -11.45 -9.22 -9.85
CA VAL A 10 -11.87 -10.09 -10.92
C VAL A 10 -11.43 -11.48 -10.53
N ASP A 11 -12.39 -12.41 -10.41
CA ASP A 11 -12.25 -13.85 -10.29
C ASP A 11 -10.86 -14.32 -9.81
N CYS A 12 -10.58 -14.14 -8.53
CA CYS A 12 -9.58 -14.96 -7.89
C CYS A 12 -10.23 -16.30 -7.63
N ASP A 13 -9.82 -17.30 -8.38
CA ASP A 13 -10.04 -18.70 -8.02
C ASP A 13 -9.28 -18.99 -6.72
N TRP A 14 -9.89 -18.64 -5.61
CA TRP A 14 -9.46 -18.98 -4.27
C TRP A 14 -9.89 -20.41 -3.98
N SER A 15 -9.42 -21.34 -4.80
CA SER A 15 -9.61 -22.76 -4.56
C SER A 15 -8.66 -23.25 -3.48
N SER A 16 -8.87 -22.83 -2.23
CA SER A 16 -8.58 -23.62 -1.03
C SER A 16 -8.96 -22.83 0.23
N ASP A 17 -9.93 -23.31 0.93
CA ASP A 17 -10.18 -23.24 2.38
C ASP A 17 -10.53 -21.90 3.06
N VAL A 18 -10.65 -20.77 2.38
CA VAL A 18 -11.46 -19.67 2.89
C VAL A 18 -12.86 -19.83 2.32
N CYS A 19 -13.84 -20.19 3.15
CA CYS A 19 -15.24 -20.19 2.75
C CYS A 19 -15.62 -18.84 2.16
N SER A 20 -15.62 -18.73 0.84
CA SER A 20 -16.05 -17.53 0.09
C SER A 20 -17.47 -17.08 0.45
N SER A 21 -18.25 -17.94 1.12
CA SER A 21 -19.58 -17.68 1.64
C SER A 21 -19.63 -16.64 2.77
N ASP A 22 -18.51 -16.37 3.46
CA ASP A 22 -18.48 -15.49 4.63
C ASP A 22 -18.02 -14.06 4.30
N LEU A 23 -17.43 -13.84 3.12
CA LEU A 23 -17.05 -12.51 2.65
C LEU A 23 -18.26 -11.77 2.09
N LYS A 24 -18.57 -10.61 2.67
CA LYS A 24 -19.54 -9.67 2.15
C LYS A 24 -18.83 -8.53 1.46
N TYR A 25 -19.06 -8.38 0.18
CA TYR A 25 -18.53 -7.28 -0.61
C TYR A 25 -19.55 -6.16 -0.76
N TYR A 26 -19.11 -4.93 -0.46
CA TYR A 26 -19.92 -3.72 -0.59
C TYR A 26 -19.23 -2.75 -1.54
N ASN A 27 -19.80 -2.53 -2.72
CA ASN A 27 -19.23 -1.61 -3.71
C ASN A 27 -19.73 -0.17 -3.45
N TYR A 28 -19.02 0.54 -2.58
CA TYR A 28 -19.32 1.93 -2.23
C TYR A 28 -18.06 2.81 -2.38
N ASP A 29 -18.28 4.07 -2.72
CA ASP A 29 -17.25 5.10 -2.64
C ASP A 29 -17.13 5.55 -1.18
N ILE A 30 -15.94 5.39 -0.58
CA ILE A 30 -15.68 5.76 0.82
C ILE A 30 -16.00 7.23 1.11
N ARG A 31 -15.93 8.11 0.12
CA ARG A 31 -16.25 9.54 0.25
C ARG A 31 -17.73 9.79 0.56
N THR A 32 -18.61 8.88 0.16
CA THR A 32 -20.07 8.98 0.33
C THR A 32 -20.58 8.30 1.58
N ILE A 33 -19.75 7.52 2.26
CA ILE A 33 -20.13 6.81 3.49
C ILE A 33 -20.07 7.79 4.67
N HIS A 34 -21.14 7.91 5.41
CA HIS A 34 -21.24 8.73 6.62
C HIS A 34 -21.27 7.91 7.90
N ASP A 35 -21.79 6.70 7.80
CA ASP A 35 -21.88 5.76 8.92
C ASP A 35 -21.49 4.36 8.42
N TYR A 36 -20.38 3.84 8.95
CA TYR A 36 -19.86 2.52 8.56
C TYR A 36 -20.56 1.39 9.32
N THR A 37 -21.28 1.66 10.39
CA THR A 37 -22.02 0.64 11.16
C THR A 37 -23.18 0.03 10.39
N VAL A 38 -23.63 0.68 9.30
CA VAL A 38 -24.66 0.14 8.39
C VAL A 38 -24.22 -1.18 7.73
N PHE A 39 -22.93 -1.45 7.66
CA PHE A 39 -22.41 -2.70 7.11
C PHE A 39 -22.30 -3.83 8.15
N GLY A 40 -22.53 -3.56 9.42
CA GLY A 40 -22.52 -4.52 10.52
C GLY A 40 -21.66 -4.10 11.70
N LYS A 41 -21.40 -5.07 12.58
CA LYS A 41 -20.46 -4.90 13.70
C LYS A 41 -19.08 -5.36 13.27
N PHE A 42 -18.06 -4.64 13.69
CA PHE A 42 -16.68 -4.93 13.36
C PHE A 42 -15.82 -5.03 14.62
N ASP A 43 -14.95 -6.01 14.68
CA ASP A 43 -13.93 -6.16 15.72
C ASP A 43 -12.70 -5.28 15.45
N VAL A 44 -12.44 -4.99 14.17
CA VAL A 44 -11.36 -4.12 13.70
C VAL A 44 -11.67 -3.63 12.28
N ILE A 45 -11.17 -2.46 11.92
CA ILE A 45 -11.17 -1.96 10.55
C ILE A 45 -9.73 -1.77 10.07
N PHE A 46 -9.39 -2.39 8.92
CA PHE A 46 -8.18 -2.13 8.16
C PHE A 46 -8.48 -1.07 7.10
N HIS A 47 -8.03 0.15 7.33
CA HIS A 47 -8.24 1.26 6.40
C HIS A 47 -7.11 1.31 5.36
N LEU A 48 -7.26 0.55 4.28
CA LEU A 48 -6.29 0.44 3.19
C LEU A 48 -6.64 1.33 2.00
N VAL A 49 -7.82 1.96 2.02
CA VAL A 49 -8.31 2.79 0.91
C VAL A 49 -7.52 4.08 0.81
N ALA A 50 -6.96 4.33 -0.36
CA ALA A 50 -6.36 5.60 -0.71
C ALA A 50 -6.28 5.75 -2.24
N ILE A 51 -6.35 6.99 -2.74
CA ILE A 51 -5.87 7.29 -4.07
C ILE A 51 -4.34 7.40 -3.95
N ALA A 52 -3.63 6.41 -4.50
CA ALA A 52 -2.17 6.35 -4.48
C ALA A 52 -1.59 6.84 -5.81
N ARG A 53 -0.36 7.25 -5.85
CA ARG A 53 0.45 7.74 -6.98
C ARG A 53 0.65 9.25 -6.96
N ILE A 54 1.90 9.62 -7.16
CA ILE A 54 2.34 11.01 -7.07
C ILE A 54 1.86 11.81 -8.29
N GLN A 55 2.09 11.29 -9.50
CA GLN A 55 1.86 12.08 -10.72
C GLN A 55 0.39 12.51 -10.90
N PRO A 56 -0.62 11.64 -10.76
CA PRO A 56 -2.02 12.06 -10.85
C PRO A 56 -2.44 13.05 -9.75
N SER A 57 -1.75 13.06 -8.60
CA SER A 57 -2.10 13.96 -7.49
C SER A 57 -1.90 15.43 -7.82
N PHE A 58 -0.95 15.76 -8.72
CA PHE A 58 -0.76 17.13 -9.18
C PHE A 58 -1.91 17.62 -10.07
N GLN A 59 -2.56 16.70 -10.77
CA GLN A 59 -3.67 17.04 -11.68
C GLN A 59 -5.01 17.11 -10.93
N ASN A 60 -5.20 16.26 -9.92
CA ASN A 60 -6.47 16.10 -9.20
C ASN A 60 -6.28 16.15 -7.66
N PRO A 61 -5.71 17.23 -7.10
CA PRO A 61 -5.40 17.30 -5.67
C PRO A 61 -6.64 17.19 -4.78
N GLU A 62 -7.79 17.68 -5.23
CA GLU A 62 -9.06 17.62 -4.50
C GLU A 62 -9.51 16.17 -4.25
N ASP A 63 -9.43 15.29 -5.27
CA ASP A 63 -9.78 13.88 -5.12
C ASP A 63 -8.88 13.19 -4.08
N TYR A 64 -7.59 13.53 -4.06
CA TYR A 64 -6.65 13.00 -3.07
C TYR A 64 -7.00 13.44 -1.66
N PHE A 65 -7.36 14.72 -1.49
CA PHE A 65 -7.75 15.25 -0.19
C PHE A 65 -9.06 14.65 0.31
N THR A 66 -10.07 14.61 -0.54
CA THR A 66 -11.40 14.08 -0.18
C THR A 66 -11.35 12.60 0.15
N THR A 67 -10.52 11.82 -0.56
CA THR A 67 -10.39 10.37 -0.32
C THR A 67 -9.43 10.05 0.82
N ASN A 68 -8.19 10.60 0.79
CA ASN A 68 -7.15 10.16 1.71
C ASN A 68 -7.23 10.84 3.09
N ALA A 69 -7.77 12.05 3.17
CA ALA A 69 -7.86 12.81 4.42
C ALA A 69 -9.30 12.89 4.94
N ASN A 70 -10.24 13.42 4.15
CA ASN A 70 -11.60 13.67 4.63
C ASN A 70 -12.39 12.37 4.88
N ALA A 71 -12.27 11.36 4.01
CA ALA A 71 -12.90 10.07 4.28
C ALA A 71 -12.27 9.36 5.49
N THR A 72 -10.94 9.51 5.70
CA THR A 72 -10.26 9.03 6.90
C THR A 72 -10.80 9.70 8.17
N LEU A 73 -11.09 11.01 8.13
CA LEU A 73 -11.71 11.73 9.25
C LEU A 73 -13.07 11.13 9.62
N LYS A 74 -13.94 10.89 8.64
CA LYS A 74 -15.26 10.28 8.86
C LYS A 74 -15.14 8.88 9.44
N LEU A 75 -14.22 8.08 8.91
CA LEU A 75 -13.98 6.72 9.40
C LEU A 75 -13.42 6.71 10.82
N ALA A 76 -12.42 7.54 11.12
CA ALA A 76 -11.84 7.64 12.47
C ALA A 76 -12.90 8.07 13.50
N LYS A 77 -13.78 9.02 13.12
CA LYS A 77 -14.91 9.40 13.97
C LYS A 77 -15.84 8.23 14.23
N CYS A 78 -16.27 7.51 13.20
CA CYS A 78 -17.13 6.34 13.35
C CYS A 78 -16.49 5.26 14.21
N CYS A 79 -15.21 4.98 14.00
CA CYS A 79 -14.43 4.02 14.81
C CYS A 79 -14.39 4.42 16.27
N SER A 80 -14.11 5.69 16.55
CA SER A 80 -14.07 6.23 17.91
C SER A 80 -15.44 6.17 18.60
N ASP A 81 -16.49 6.64 17.94
CA ASP A 81 -17.87 6.64 18.48
C ASP A 81 -18.37 5.23 18.83
N ASN A 82 -17.88 4.22 18.14
CA ASN A 82 -18.32 2.81 18.28
C ASN A 82 -17.28 1.89 18.94
N ASN A 83 -16.18 2.43 19.44
CA ASN A 83 -15.07 1.66 20.06
C ASN A 83 -14.48 0.59 19.12
N ILE A 84 -14.41 0.85 17.81
CA ILE A 84 -13.84 -0.06 16.82
C ILE A 84 -12.37 0.29 16.62
N PRO A 85 -11.42 -0.64 16.86
CA PRO A 85 -10.01 -0.42 16.57
C PRO A 85 -9.74 -0.18 15.08
N LEU A 86 -8.75 0.68 14.77
CA LEU A 86 -8.41 1.09 13.42
C LEU A 86 -6.94 0.81 13.10
N ILE A 87 -6.65 0.07 12.03
CA ILE A 87 -5.31 -0.03 11.47
C ILE A 87 -5.29 0.78 10.18
N TYR A 88 -4.54 1.88 10.19
CA TYR A 88 -4.45 2.82 9.06
C TYR A 88 -3.21 2.56 8.22
N ALA A 89 -3.38 2.37 6.90
CA ALA A 89 -2.27 2.28 5.97
C ALA A 89 -1.64 3.66 5.75
N GLY A 90 -0.52 3.92 6.39
CA GLY A 90 0.35 5.06 6.15
C GLY A 90 1.20 4.88 4.90
N SER A 91 2.17 5.77 4.70
CA SER A 91 3.06 5.74 3.54
C SER A 91 4.47 6.17 3.88
N SER A 92 5.48 5.45 3.36
CA SER A 92 6.89 5.85 3.42
C SER A 92 7.17 7.20 2.74
N SER A 93 6.26 7.71 1.91
CA SER A 93 6.37 9.04 1.31
C SER A 93 6.43 10.16 2.36
N HIS A 94 5.94 9.91 3.59
CA HIS A 94 6.11 10.78 4.74
C HIS A 94 7.55 11.30 4.90
N HIS A 95 8.53 10.43 4.73
CA HIS A 95 9.95 10.76 4.87
C HIS A 95 10.51 11.60 3.71
N SER A 96 9.77 11.73 2.61
CA SER A 96 10.17 12.54 1.46
C SER A 96 9.90 14.03 1.61
N GLY A 97 9.18 14.40 2.67
CA GLY A 97 8.76 15.77 2.98
C GLY A 97 7.28 16.01 2.66
N LYS A 98 6.57 16.46 3.68
CA LYS A 98 5.10 16.65 3.71
C LYS A 98 4.55 17.43 2.51
N PHE A 99 5.25 18.47 2.05
CA PHE A 99 4.81 19.37 0.99
C PHE A 99 5.39 19.03 -0.40
N LYS A 100 6.03 17.88 -0.55
CA LYS A 100 6.67 17.51 -1.80
C LYS A 100 5.69 17.28 -2.95
N ASN A 101 4.52 16.76 -2.65
CA ASN A 101 3.42 16.56 -3.61
C ASN A 101 2.07 16.39 -2.89
N PRO A 102 0.93 16.57 -3.59
CA PRO A 102 -0.40 16.46 -2.97
C PRO A 102 -0.73 15.08 -2.40
N TYR A 103 -0.22 14.00 -3.00
CA TYR A 103 -0.40 12.65 -2.47
C TYR A 103 0.23 12.52 -1.08
N THR A 104 1.53 12.84 -0.94
CA THR A 104 2.22 12.78 0.36
C THR A 104 1.50 13.62 1.39
N PHE A 105 1.13 14.86 1.03
CA PHE A 105 0.42 15.76 1.93
C PHE A 105 -0.92 15.16 2.40
N SER A 106 -1.73 14.62 1.49
CA SER A 106 -3.03 14.03 1.84
C SER A 106 -2.90 12.79 2.73
N LYS A 107 -1.85 11.97 2.56
CA LYS A 107 -1.55 10.82 3.42
C LYS A 107 -1.11 11.25 4.81
N ASP A 108 -0.23 12.25 4.90
CA ASP A 108 0.22 12.81 6.17
C ASP A 108 -0.93 13.42 6.98
N VAL A 109 -1.85 14.15 6.30
CA VAL A 109 -3.06 14.66 6.97
C VAL A 109 -3.93 13.51 7.49
N GLY A 110 -4.06 12.41 6.75
CA GLY A 110 -4.76 11.20 7.22
C GLY A 110 -4.13 10.62 8.49
N GLU A 111 -2.79 10.53 8.56
CA GLU A 111 -2.09 10.10 9.77
C GLU A 111 -2.30 11.06 10.95
N GLU A 112 -2.27 12.37 10.71
CA GLU A 112 -2.53 13.38 11.73
C GLU A 112 -3.97 13.30 12.26
N VAL A 113 -4.94 13.02 11.39
CA VAL A 113 -6.33 12.75 11.80
C VAL A 113 -6.41 11.55 12.74
N VAL A 114 -5.78 10.43 12.38
CA VAL A 114 -5.76 9.23 13.25
C VAL A 114 -5.18 9.55 14.60
N LYS A 115 -4.02 10.24 14.67
CA LYS A 115 -3.39 10.67 15.93
C LYS A 115 -4.27 11.60 16.75
N LEU A 116 -4.96 12.55 16.10
CA LEU A 116 -5.90 13.45 16.77
C LEU A 116 -6.99 12.67 17.49
N PHE A 117 -7.54 11.63 16.82
CA PHE A 117 -8.60 10.81 17.40
C PHE A 117 -8.08 9.88 18.51
N GLU A 118 -6.85 9.38 18.41
CA GLU A 118 -6.20 8.66 19.51
C GLU A 118 -6.07 9.55 20.76
N MET A 119 -5.55 10.77 20.59
CA MET A 119 -5.24 11.67 21.70
C MET A 119 -6.49 12.23 22.40
N HIS A 120 -7.56 12.50 21.68
CA HIS A 120 -8.70 13.27 22.20
C HIS A 120 -10.02 12.53 22.24
N TYR A 121 -10.16 11.43 21.48
CA TYR A 121 -11.42 10.71 21.36
C TYR A 121 -11.31 9.22 21.70
N GLY A 122 -10.17 8.79 22.25
CA GLY A 122 -9.97 7.41 22.73
C GLY A 122 -9.93 6.34 21.63
N LEU A 123 -9.70 6.73 20.37
CA LEU A 123 -9.56 5.78 19.29
C LEU A 123 -8.37 4.85 19.53
N LYS A 124 -8.58 3.55 19.52
CA LYS A 124 -7.50 2.57 19.45
C LYS A 124 -7.05 2.45 18.01
N ALA A 125 -5.89 3.01 17.67
CA ALA A 125 -5.41 2.93 16.30
C ALA A 125 -3.93 2.59 16.22
N THR A 126 -3.51 2.17 15.03
CA THR A 126 -2.11 1.95 14.66
C THR A 126 -1.91 2.42 13.23
N ILE A 127 -0.82 3.13 12.99
CA ILE A 127 -0.42 3.57 11.66
C ILE A 127 0.64 2.60 11.15
N ALA A 128 0.39 1.99 9.99
CA ALA A 128 1.32 1.09 9.31
C ALA A 128 1.80 1.75 8.02
N ARG A 129 3.02 2.26 7.97
CA ARG A 129 3.62 2.90 6.79
C ARG A 129 4.23 1.88 5.87
N PHE A 130 3.69 1.76 4.67
CA PHE A 130 4.13 0.79 3.66
C PHE A 130 5.25 1.35 2.79
N TYR A 131 6.22 0.48 2.46
CA TYR A 131 7.34 0.76 1.56
C TYR A 131 7.19 -0.04 0.27
N ASN A 132 6.93 0.66 -0.85
CA ASN A 132 6.89 0.14 -2.23
C ASN A 132 6.43 -1.31 -2.34
N VAL A 133 5.18 -1.56 -1.94
CA VAL A 133 4.61 -2.92 -1.88
C VAL A 133 4.54 -3.52 -3.28
N TYR A 134 4.95 -4.78 -3.39
CA TYR A 134 4.88 -5.60 -4.60
C TYR A 134 4.40 -7.02 -4.25
N GLY A 135 3.99 -7.78 -5.24
CA GLY A 135 3.60 -9.18 -5.04
C GLY A 135 2.49 -9.62 -6.00
N PRO A 136 2.01 -10.85 -5.87
CA PRO A 136 0.92 -11.35 -6.70
C PRO A 136 -0.34 -10.48 -6.56
N HIS A 137 -1.17 -10.48 -7.60
CA HIS A 137 -2.43 -9.73 -7.70
C HIS A 137 -2.30 -8.21 -7.71
N HIS A 138 -1.10 -7.64 -7.85
CA HIS A 138 -0.96 -6.20 -8.04
C HIS A 138 -1.50 -5.76 -9.41
N LEU A 139 -1.97 -4.52 -9.49
CA LEU A 139 -2.48 -3.97 -10.74
C LEU A 139 -1.37 -3.86 -11.79
N LYS A 140 -1.62 -4.39 -12.99
CA LYS A 140 -0.72 -4.35 -14.13
C LYS A 140 -1.13 -3.32 -15.18
N GLU A 141 -2.39 -2.83 -15.13
CA GLU A 141 -2.96 -1.87 -16.07
C GLU A 141 -3.63 -0.70 -15.34
N GLY A 142 -3.68 0.45 -16.00
CA GLY A 142 -4.30 1.67 -15.46
C GLY A 142 -3.33 2.60 -14.75
N GLY A 143 -3.82 3.74 -14.27
CA GLY A 143 -3.01 4.83 -13.69
C GLY A 143 -2.43 4.53 -12.30
N TYR A 144 -2.87 3.46 -11.66
CA TYR A 144 -2.49 3.12 -10.28
C TYR A 144 -1.57 1.90 -10.16
N CYS A 145 -1.00 1.42 -11.28
CA CYS A 145 -0.08 0.27 -11.29
C CYS A 145 1.21 0.54 -10.52
N THR A 146 1.72 -0.48 -9.85
CA THR A 146 3.06 -0.43 -9.26
C THR A 146 4.13 -0.45 -10.36
N LEU A 147 5.37 -0.11 -10.02
CA LEU A 147 6.49 -0.24 -10.96
C LEU A 147 6.61 -1.68 -11.46
N ILE A 148 6.60 -2.63 -10.53
CA ILE A 148 6.73 -4.06 -10.85
C ILE A 148 5.57 -4.52 -11.73
N GLY A 149 4.31 -4.22 -11.35
CA GLY A 149 3.15 -4.61 -12.15
C GLY A 149 3.16 -4.02 -13.57
N THR A 150 3.58 -2.75 -13.70
CA THR A 150 3.75 -2.13 -15.02
C THR A 150 4.81 -2.87 -15.86
N TRP A 151 5.93 -3.26 -15.25
CA TRP A 151 6.98 -3.97 -15.97
C TRP A 151 6.60 -5.40 -16.32
N GLU A 152 5.90 -6.11 -15.44
CA GLU A 152 5.34 -7.43 -15.77
C GLU A 152 4.42 -7.37 -17.00
N LYS A 153 3.50 -6.38 -17.04
CA LYS A 153 2.64 -6.20 -18.22
C LYS A 153 3.42 -5.92 -19.50
N ARG A 154 4.48 -5.10 -19.40
CA ARG A 154 5.33 -4.82 -20.56
C ARG A 154 6.07 -6.07 -21.03
N ILE A 155 6.53 -6.92 -20.10
CA ILE A 155 7.17 -8.19 -20.44
C ILE A 155 6.18 -9.13 -21.13
N GLU A 156 4.96 -9.25 -20.62
CA GLU A 156 3.88 -10.04 -21.24
C GLU A 156 3.59 -9.58 -22.68
N ASN A 157 3.71 -8.27 -22.95
CA ASN A 157 3.52 -7.68 -24.26
C ASN A 157 4.80 -7.67 -25.14
N ASN A 158 5.91 -8.25 -24.68
CA ASN A 158 7.23 -8.20 -25.35
C ASN A 158 7.75 -6.76 -25.58
N GLU A 159 7.46 -5.85 -24.65
CA GLU A 159 7.90 -4.45 -24.69
C GLU A 159 9.12 -4.21 -23.79
N SER A 160 9.89 -3.15 -24.10
CA SER A 160 11.00 -2.71 -23.25
C SER A 160 10.50 -2.13 -21.92
N LEU A 161 11.26 -2.34 -20.83
CA LEU A 161 11.00 -1.70 -19.54
C LEU A 161 11.26 -0.20 -19.64
N ILE A 162 10.40 0.62 -19.05
CA ILE A 162 10.57 2.07 -19.03
C ILE A 162 11.11 2.51 -17.67
N ILE A 163 12.24 3.20 -17.70
CA ILE A 163 12.82 3.90 -16.55
C ILE A 163 12.63 5.41 -16.76
N TYR A 164 12.11 6.10 -15.74
CA TYR A 164 12.03 7.54 -15.71
C TYR A 164 13.24 8.11 -14.99
N GLY A 165 13.93 9.08 -15.60
CA GLY A 165 15.24 9.56 -15.16
C GLY A 165 16.36 8.58 -15.54
N ASP A 166 17.46 8.61 -14.81
CA ASP A 166 18.66 7.80 -15.07
C ASP A 166 18.64 6.42 -14.40
N GLY A 167 17.63 6.11 -13.61
CA GLY A 167 17.47 4.84 -12.91
C GLY A 167 18.25 4.71 -11.60
N THR A 168 18.90 5.78 -11.12
CA THR A 168 19.67 5.78 -9.88
C THR A 168 18.81 5.89 -8.62
N LYS A 169 17.57 6.36 -8.73
CA LYS A 169 16.61 6.42 -7.61
C LYS A 169 16.47 5.06 -6.96
N ARG A 170 16.45 5.05 -5.62
CA ARG A 170 16.43 3.80 -4.85
C ARG A 170 15.13 3.59 -4.11
N ARG A 171 14.66 2.34 -4.08
CA ARG A 171 13.41 1.97 -3.40
C ARG A 171 13.63 0.75 -2.50
N ASP A 172 13.09 0.84 -1.30
CA ASP A 172 12.88 -0.30 -0.42
C ASP A 172 11.58 -0.99 -0.85
N PHE A 173 11.69 -2.22 -1.31
CA PHE A 173 10.56 -3.02 -1.80
C PHE A 173 10.17 -4.05 -0.75
N THR A 174 8.90 -4.05 -0.34
CA THR A 174 8.36 -5.00 0.65
C THR A 174 7.28 -5.86 0.00
N HIS A 175 7.37 -7.17 0.19
CA HIS A 175 6.40 -8.09 -0.37
C HIS A 175 5.04 -7.95 0.31
N VAL A 176 3.94 -8.06 -0.44
CA VAL A 176 2.57 -7.89 0.08
C VAL A 176 2.26 -8.87 1.23
N GLN A 177 2.76 -10.12 1.15
CA GLN A 177 2.56 -11.09 2.23
C GLN A 177 3.23 -10.66 3.54
N ASP A 178 4.44 -10.09 3.48
CA ASP A 178 5.12 -9.57 4.67
C ASP A 178 4.31 -8.41 5.29
N ILE A 179 3.68 -7.56 4.45
CA ILE A 179 2.77 -6.50 4.94
C ILE A 179 1.55 -7.12 5.64
N VAL A 180 0.90 -8.12 5.03
CA VAL A 180 -0.26 -8.80 5.62
C VAL A 180 0.11 -9.44 6.96
N ASP A 181 1.25 -10.13 7.02
CA ASP A 181 1.75 -10.74 8.26
C ASP A 181 1.93 -9.67 9.37
N ALA A 182 2.46 -8.48 9.03
CA ALA A 182 2.59 -7.38 9.99
C ALA A 182 1.23 -6.87 10.48
N LEU A 183 0.26 -6.68 9.59
CA LEU A 183 -1.09 -6.21 9.95
C LEU A 183 -1.80 -7.20 10.89
N ILE A 184 -1.64 -8.51 10.63
CA ILE A 184 -2.17 -9.56 11.50
C ILE A 184 -1.48 -9.52 12.89
N LEU A 185 -0.16 -9.36 12.94
CA LEU A 185 0.58 -9.24 14.20
C LEU A 185 0.16 -8.01 15.02
N ILE A 186 -0.09 -6.86 14.38
CA ILE A 186 -0.64 -5.67 15.05
C ILE A 186 -1.93 -6.01 15.76
N LEU A 187 -2.86 -6.69 15.08
CA LEU A 187 -4.14 -7.10 15.64
C LEU A 187 -3.96 -8.12 16.79
N GLN A 188 -3.20 -9.19 16.55
CA GLN A 188 -3.00 -10.26 17.53
C GLN A 188 -2.34 -9.78 18.83
N LYS A 189 -1.42 -8.81 18.72
CA LYS A 189 -0.72 -8.23 19.87
C LYS A 189 -1.42 -7.04 20.50
N ASN A 190 -2.55 -6.59 19.93
CA ASN A 190 -3.23 -5.36 20.33
C ASN A 190 -2.27 -4.16 20.40
N ALA A 191 -1.40 -4.04 19.40
CA ALA A 191 -0.33 -3.04 19.35
C ALA A 191 -0.86 -1.66 18.93
N TRP A 192 -1.77 -1.10 19.74
CA TRP A 192 -2.39 0.21 19.52
C TRP A 192 -1.49 1.35 19.98
N GLY A 193 -1.65 2.53 19.39
CA GLY A 193 -0.85 3.71 19.73
C GLY A 193 0.54 3.75 19.07
N HIS A 194 0.83 2.86 18.14
CA HIS A 194 2.11 2.77 17.48
C HIS A 194 2.07 3.26 16.03
N ILE A 195 3.26 3.66 15.55
CA ILE A 195 3.54 3.83 14.13
C ILE A 195 4.59 2.79 13.78
N PHE A 196 4.28 1.91 12.83
CA PHE A 196 5.21 0.91 12.33
C PHE A 196 5.62 1.21 10.89
N GLU A 197 6.91 1.27 10.65
CA GLU A 197 7.50 1.38 9.33
C GLU A 197 7.68 -0.04 8.76
N LEU A 198 6.85 -0.40 7.78
CA LEU A 198 6.84 -1.76 7.24
C LEU A 198 7.66 -1.82 5.94
N GLY A 199 8.96 -1.64 6.08
CA GLY A 199 9.95 -1.77 5.02
C GLY A 199 10.89 -2.93 5.25
N ARG A 200 11.53 -3.40 4.17
CA ARG A 200 12.48 -4.52 4.25
C ARG A 200 13.83 -4.13 4.89
N GLY A 201 14.18 -2.82 4.88
CA GLY A 201 15.48 -2.35 5.33
C GLY A 201 16.61 -2.56 4.32
N LYS A 202 16.27 -2.89 3.06
CA LYS A 202 17.19 -3.00 1.93
C LYS A 202 16.59 -2.34 0.70
N ASN A 203 17.32 -1.46 0.05
CA ASN A 203 16.85 -0.81 -1.15
C ASN A 203 17.69 -1.14 -2.38
N TYR A 204 17.07 -1.01 -3.53
CA TYR A 204 17.67 -1.23 -4.84
C TYR A 204 17.49 0.01 -5.71
N SER A 205 18.44 0.29 -6.61
CA SER A 205 18.16 1.27 -7.65
C SER A 205 17.10 0.73 -8.63
N ILE A 206 16.36 1.64 -9.25
CA ILE A 206 15.38 1.25 -10.27
C ILE A 206 16.06 0.50 -11.42
N ARG A 207 17.31 0.87 -11.74
CA ARG A 207 18.15 0.19 -12.74
C ARG A 207 18.52 -1.23 -12.32
N ASP A 208 18.87 -1.45 -11.03
CA ASP A 208 19.19 -2.79 -10.54
C ASP A 208 18.00 -3.73 -10.71
N ILE A 209 16.80 -3.27 -10.33
CA ILE A 209 15.57 -4.05 -10.50
C ILE A 209 15.28 -4.33 -11.98
N ALA A 210 15.42 -3.34 -12.86
CA ALA A 210 15.22 -3.55 -14.29
C ALA A 210 16.19 -4.58 -14.87
N ASN A 211 17.44 -4.56 -14.42
CA ASN A 211 18.47 -5.53 -14.84
C ASN A 211 18.12 -6.96 -14.40
N MET A 212 17.49 -7.14 -13.23
CA MET A 212 17.04 -8.47 -12.77
C MET A 212 16.00 -9.10 -13.71
N PHE A 213 15.17 -8.30 -14.34
CA PHE A 213 14.24 -8.79 -15.35
C PHE A 213 14.91 -9.20 -16.67
N GLY A 214 16.14 -8.77 -16.93
CA GLY A 214 16.91 -9.17 -18.13
C GLY A 214 16.27 -8.76 -19.45
N LYS A 215 15.51 -7.66 -19.48
CA LYS A 215 14.80 -7.16 -20.67
C LYS A 215 15.41 -5.84 -21.15
N LEU A 216 15.09 -5.46 -22.40
CA LEU A 216 15.48 -4.17 -22.94
C LEU A 216 14.93 -3.03 -22.08
N ILE A 217 15.74 -2.01 -21.86
CA ILE A 217 15.39 -0.84 -21.07
C ILE A 217 15.34 0.38 -21.98
N SER A 218 14.28 1.17 -21.84
CA SER A 218 14.12 2.48 -22.45
C SER A 218 14.05 3.55 -21.38
N TYR A 219 14.71 4.68 -21.59
CA TYR A 219 14.72 5.79 -20.63
C TYR A 219 13.78 6.89 -21.09
N LYS A 220 13.10 7.54 -20.15
CA LYS A 220 12.25 8.71 -20.35
C LYS A 220 12.64 9.82 -19.38
N GLU A 221 12.19 11.03 -19.64
CA GLU A 221 12.36 12.17 -18.73
C GLU A 221 11.89 11.84 -17.31
N ASP A 222 12.59 12.37 -16.33
CA ASP A 222 12.27 12.16 -14.92
C ASP A 222 10.93 12.77 -14.53
N LYS A 223 10.32 12.23 -13.48
CA LYS A 223 9.04 12.67 -12.95
C LYS A 223 9.24 13.55 -11.72
N PRO A 224 8.61 14.73 -11.66
CA PRO A 224 8.71 15.61 -10.50
C PRO A 224 8.07 14.99 -9.25
N GLY A 225 8.55 15.40 -8.07
CA GLY A 225 7.93 15.02 -6.79
C GLY A 225 8.25 13.61 -6.29
N GLU A 226 8.97 12.80 -7.07
CA GLU A 226 9.40 11.48 -6.64
C GLU A 226 10.51 11.54 -5.58
N ALA A 227 10.55 10.57 -4.67
CA ALA A 227 11.64 10.44 -3.71
C ALA A 227 12.93 9.97 -4.42
N GLU A 228 14.08 10.50 -4.00
CA GLU A 228 15.37 9.97 -4.48
C GLU A 228 15.66 8.60 -3.87
N ILE A 229 15.46 8.46 -2.55
CA ILE A 229 15.74 7.24 -1.81
C ILE A 229 14.58 6.95 -0.86
N THR A 230 14.14 5.70 -0.81
CA THR A 230 13.35 5.17 0.30
C THR A 230 14.09 4.01 0.94
N LEU A 231 14.19 4.01 2.26
CA LEU A 231 14.83 2.95 3.05
C LEU A 231 14.22 2.96 4.45
N CYS A 232 13.71 1.82 4.88
CA CYS A 232 13.27 1.63 6.25
C CYS A 232 14.48 1.36 7.14
N THR A 233 14.70 2.21 8.14
CA THR A 233 15.75 2.05 9.16
C THR A 233 15.17 1.92 10.56
N ASP A 234 13.84 2.00 10.68
CA ASP A 234 13.12 1.86 11.94
C ASP A 234 13.04 0.38 12.37
N THR A 235 13.13 0.13 13.66
CA THR A 235 13.11 -1.22 14.24
C THR A 235 11.85 -1.51 15.06
N ALA A 236 10.93 -0.56 15.22
CA ALA A 236 9.76 -0.70 16.09
C ALA A 236 8.90 -1.93 15.72
N ALA A 237 8.73 -2.23 14.44
CA ALA A 237 7.99 -3.42 14.01
C ALA A 237 8.66 -4.72 14.46
N ARG A 238 10.00 -4.78 14.45
CA ARG A 238 10.76 -5.93 14.98
C ARG A 238 10.64 -6.00 16.49
N ASP A 239 10.89 -4.90 17.18
CA ASP A 239 11.02 -4.86 18.62
C ASP A 239 9.68 -5.10 19.34
N VAL A 240 8.59 -4.56 18.81
CA VAL A 240 7.24 -4.67 19.40
C VAL A 240 6.48 -5.88 18.86
N LEU A 241 6.49 -6.07 17.53
CA LEU A 241 5.70 -7.12 16.90
C LEU A 241 6.49 -8.43 16.72
N GLY A 242 7.82 -8.41 16.82
CA GLY A 242 8.66 -9.52 16.38
C GLY A 242 8.55 -9.77 14.86
N TRP A 243 8.16 -8.74 14.12
CA TRP A 243 7.98 -8.84 12.67
C TRP A 243 9.30 -8.62 11.93
N GLU A 244 9.57 -9.52 10.99
CA GLU A 244 10.66 -9.38 10.04
C GLU A 244 10.17 -9.76 8.64
N PRO A 245 10.50 -8.96 7.60
CA PRO A 245 10.15 -9.29 6.23
C PRO A 245 10.99 -10.48 5.74
N LYS A 246 10.33 -11.50 5.20
CA LYS A 246 10.95 -12.78 4.80
C LYS A 246 11.17 -12.88 3.31
N LEU A 247 10.29 -12.26 2.51
CA LEU A 247 10.29 -12.40 1.06
C LEU A 247 11.13 -11.28 0.42
N ASN A 248 11.93 -11.63 -0.57
CA ASN A 248 12.76 -10.67 -1.28
C ASN A 248 12.36 -10.53 -2.74
N ILE A 249 12.69 -9.40 -3.34
CA ILE A 249 12.28 -9.06 -4.69
C ILE A 249 13.06 -9.84 -5.75
N GLU A 250 14.28 -10.26 -5.43
CA GLU A 250 15.12 -11.06 -6.31
C GLU A 250 14.47 -12.43 -6.59
N ASP A 251 14.03 -13.12 -5.54
CA ASP A 251 13.35 -14.42 -5.67
C ASP A 251 12.00 -14.26 -6.36
N TYR A 252 11.25 -13.18 -6.04
CA TYR A 252 9.99 -12.89 -6.70
C TYR A 252 10.17 -12.75 -8.22
N ILE A 253 11.11 -11.91 -8.65
CA ILE A 253 11.38 -11.68 -10.07
C ILE A 253 11.85 -12.99 -10.75
N ASN A 254 12.75 -13.73 -10.10
CA ASN A 254 13.24 -15.00 -10.63
C ASN A 254 12.11 -16.02 -10.80
N ASN A 255 11.21 -16.13 -9.82
CA ASN A 255 10.04 -17.02 -9.90
C ASN A 255 9.09 -16.59 -11.02
N TYR A 256 8.80 -15.30 -11.12
CA TYR A 256 7.99 -14.76 -12.21
C TYR A 256 8.55 -15.10 -13.59
N LEU A 257 9.85 -14.88 -13.81
CA LEU A 257 10.51 -15.18 -15.09
C LEU A 257 10.52 -16.67 -15.44
N ASN A 258 10.54 -17.54 -14.44
CA ASN A 258 10.51 -19.00 -14.60
C ASN A 258 9.09 -19.57 -14.67
N GLY A 259 8.04 -18.75 -14.71
CA GLY A 259 6.65 -19.19 -14.77
C GLY A 259 6.20 -19.94 -13.50
N LYS A 260 6.85 -19.70 -12.35
CA LYS A 260 6.44 -20.25 -11.06
C LYS A 260 5.46 -19.29 -10.39
N ASP A 261 4.38 -19.82 -9.84
CA ASP A 261 3.45 -19.02 -9.05
C ASP A 261 4.17 -18.45 -7.84
N ASN A 262 4.08 -17.12 -7.68
CA ASN A 262 4.68 -16.38 -6.56
C ASN A 262 3.75 -16.40 -5.31
N ILE A 263 2.82 -17.33 -5.25
CA ILE A 263 1.90 -17.52 -4.14
C ILE A 263 2.55 -18.49 -3.15
N ARG A 264 2.63 -18.14 -1.88
CA ARG A 264 2.91 -19.14 -0.84
C ARG A 264 1.78 -20.16 -0.86
N THR A 265 2.07 -21.40 -1.26
CA THR A 265 1.29 -22.53 -0.78
C THR A 265 1.56 -22.62 0.73
N THR A 266 0.59 -22.24 1.54
CA THR A 266 0.60 -22.54 2.98
C THR A 266 0.49 -24.07 3.09
N GLU A 267 1.61 -24.74 3.40
CA GLU A 267 1.56 -26.07 4.02
C GLU A 267 1.12 -25.95 5.47
#